data_9fead6ecf6fe87717de640d81b8c0ccd
#
_entry.id   9fead6ecf6fe87717de640d81b8c0ccd
#
_cell.length_a   1.000
_cell.length_b   1.000
_cell.length_c   1.000
_cell.angle_alpha   90.00
_cell.angle_beta   90.00
_cell.angle_gamma   90.00
#
_symmetry.space_group_name_H-M   'P 1'
#
loop_
_entity.id
_entity.type
_entity.pdbx_description
1 polymer ?
#
loop_
_entity_poly.entity_id
_entity_poly.type
_entity_poly.pdbx_seq_one_letter_code
_entity_poly.pdbx_strand_id
1 'polypeptide(L)'
;KSKNSDLLATCAYLHDVVEDTDATINDIRRDFGDDVADIVSQVTSDKDEINRIGKTLYLKNKMASMSSYALRLKLADRLHNLNSMVESKADSYITQTLEIINHITLNR
;
A
#
# COMPACT_ATOMS: atom_id res chain seq x y z
N LYS A 1 -13.43 -19.57 -1.47
CA LYS A 1 -12.87 -18.24 -1.20
C LYS A 1 -13.83 -17.15 -1.58
N SER A 2 -13.81 -16.07 -0.85
CA SER A 2 -14.62 -14.91 -1.20
C SER A 2 -14.00 -14.15 -2.37
N LYS A 3 -14.84 -13.43 -3.11
CA LYS A 3 -14.37 -12.54 -4.18
C LYS A 3 -13.40 -11.49 -3.63
N ASN A 4 -13.61 -11.03 -2.40
CA ASN A 4 -12.76 -10.03 -1.77
C ASN A 4 -11.33 -10.55 -1.53
N SER A 5 -11.17 -11.82 -1.15
CA SER A 5 -9.84 -12.42 -0.99
C SER A 5 -9.09 -12.48 -2.32
N ASP A 6 -9.77 -12.87 -3.39
CA ASP A 6 -9.15 -12.94 -4.72
C ASP A 6 -8.79 -11.54 -5.23
N LEU A 7 -9.65 -10.56 -4.99
CA LEU A 7 -9.38 -9.17 -5.38
C LEU A 7 -8.18 -8.60 -4.60
N LEU A 8 -8.11 -8.87 -3.29
CA LEU A 8 -6.97 -8.44 -2.46
C LEU A 8 -5.67 -9.04 -2.97
N ALA A 9 -5.65 -10.36 -3.24
CA ALA A 9 -4.46 -11.04 -3.74
C ALA A 9 -4.03 -10.48 -5.09
N THR A 10 -4.98 -10.24 -5.99
CA THR A 10 -4.71 -9.66 -7.31
C THR A 10 -4.11 -8.27 -7.19
N CYS A 11 -4.70 -7.40 -6.38
CA CYS A 11 -4.20 -6.03 -6.21
C CYS A 11 -2.83 -6.02 -5.53
N ALA A 12 -2.60 -6.90 -4.55
CA ALA A 12 -1.31 -7.02 -3.89
C ALA A 12 -0.21 -7.41 -4.88
N TYR A 13 -0.48 -8.39 -5.74
CA TYR A 13 0.46 -8.80 -6.78
C TYR A 13 0.72 -7.68 -7.77
N LEU A 14 -0.35 -7.04 -8.25
CA LEU A 14 -0.24 -6.02 -9.30
C LEU A 14 0.45 -4.75 -8.82
N HIS A 15 0.31 -4.36 -7.54
CA HIS A 15 1.02 -3.17 -7.07
C HIS A 15 2.53 -3.41 -7.06
N ASP A 16 2.98 -4.63 -6.74
CA ASP A 16 4.39 -4.99 -6.84
C ASP A 16 4.87 -4.97 -8.29
N VAL A 17 4.03 -5.45 -9.22
CA VAL A 17 4.36 -5.42 -10.66
C VAL A 17 4.57 -3.98 -11.13
N VAL A 18 3.69 -3.06 -10.74
CA VAL A 18 3.82 -1.65 -11.13
C VAL A 18 5.06 -1.01 -10.50
N GLU A 19 5.36 -1.34 -9.24
CA GLU A 19 6.53 -0.77 -8.55
C GLU A 19 7.85 -1.32 -9.07
N ASP A 20 7.90 -2.58 -9.45
CA ASP A 20 9.14 -3.30 -9.76
C ASP A 20 9.40 -3.52 -11.25
N THR A 21 8.46 -3.19 -12.12
CA THR A 21 8.59 -3.36 -13.58
C THR A 21 8.17 -2.08 -14.30
N ASP A 22 8.22 -2.10 -15.63
CA ASP A 22 7.80 -0.99 -16.49
C ASP A 22 6.27 -0.94 -16.69
N ALA A 23 5.52 -1.87 -16.12
CA ALA A 23 4.07 -1.87 -16.22
C ALA A 23 3.48 -0.62 -15.57
N THR A 24 2.45 -0.04 -16.20
CA THR A 24 1.81 1.18 -15.73
C THR A 24 0.40 0.91 -15.22
N ILE A 25 -0.18 1.88 -14.51
CA ILE A 25 -1.58 1.80 -14.07
C ILE A 25 -2.50 1.68 -15.29
N ASN A 26 -2.18 2.32 -16.41
CA ASN A 26 -2.97 2.19 -17.63
C ASN A 26 -2.98 0.77 -18.17
N ASP A 27 -1.84 0.06 -18.08
CA ASP A 27 -1.77 -1.36 -18.45
C ASP A 27 -2.68 -2.20 -17.56
N ILE A 28 -2.69 -1.93 -16.27
CA ILE A 28 -3.56 -2.62 -15.31
C ILE A 28 -5.03 -2.34 -15.63
N ARG A 29 -5.37 -1.09 -15.93
CA ARG A 29 -6.73 -0.69 -16.26
C ARG A 29 -7.25 -1.39 -17.51
N ARG A 30 -6.39 -1.49 -18.53
CA ARG A 30 -6.74 -2.16 -19.78
C ARG A 30 -7.00 -3.65 -19.54
N ASP A 31 -6.17 -4.32 -18.73
CA ASP A 31 -6.20 -5.77 -18.60
C ASP A 31 -7.12 -6.26 -17.47
N PHE A 32 -7.33 -5.45 -16.43
CA PHE A 32 -8.06 -5.87 -15.20
C PHE A 32 -9.25 -4.96 -14.85
N GLY A 33 -9.43 -3.86 -15.55
CA GLY A 33 -10.56 -2.95 -15.34
C GLY A 33 -10.28 -1.81 -14.37
N ASP A 34 -11.24 -0.87 -14.29
CA ASP A 34 -11.11 0.36 -13.52
C ASP A 34 -11.01 0.12 -12.01
N ASP A 35 -11.81 -0.80 -11.48
CA ASP A 35 -11.85 -1.04 -10.02
C ASP A 35 -10.51 -1.54 -9.51
N VAL A 36 -9.91 -2.50 -10.22
CA VAL A 36 -8.59 -3.04 -9.86
C VAL A 36 -7.54 -1.95 -10.02
N ALA A 37 -7.55 -1.21 -11.12
CA ALA A 37 -6.59 -0.15 -11.39
C ALA A 37 -6.63 0.95 -10.32
N ASP A 38 -7.82 1.34 -9.87
CA ASP A 38 -7.97 2.37 -8.84
C ASP A 38 -7.39 1.93 -7.50
N ILE A 39 -7.64 0.68 -7.10
CA ILE A 39 -7.08 0.13 -5.86
C ILE A 39 -5.55 0.03 -5.97
N VAL A 40 -5.05 -0.51 -7.07
CA VAL A 40 -3.60 -0.65 -7.30
C VAL A 40 -2.93 0.71 -7.27
N SER A 41 -3.53 1.71 -7.90
CA SER A 41 -3.01 3.08 -7.91
C SER A 41 -2.90 3.65 -6.49
N GLN A 42 -3.91 3.42 -5.65
CA GLN A 42 -3.89 3.91 -4.28
C GLN A 42 -2.78 3.28 -3.43
N VAL A 43 -2.49 1.99 -3.64
CA VAL A 43 -1.49 1.28 -2.82
C VAL A 43 -0.09 1.27 -3.44
N THR A 44 0.07 1.73 -4.68
CA THR A 44 1.38 1.84 -5.33
C THR A 44 2.10 3.09 -4.85
N SER A 45 3.34 2.92 -4.40
CA SER A 45 4.14 4.03 -3.86
C SER A 45 4.76 4.87 -4.97
N ASP A 46 4.77 6.19 -4.75
CA ASP A 46 5.48 7.14 -5.59
C ASP A 46 6.87 7.39 -4.99
N LYS A 47 7.88 6.79 -5.60
CA LYS A 47 9.25 6.85 -5.07
C LYS A 47 9.84 8.26 -5.09
N ASP A 48 9.47 9.07 -6.09
CA ASP A 48 9.94 10.46 -6.18
C ASP A 48 9.37 11.29 -5.03
N GLU A 49 8.10 11.12 -4.72
CA GLU A 49 7.48 11.81 -3.60
C GLU A 49 8.04 11.35 -2.27
N ILE A 50 8.30 10.05 -2.11
CA ILE A 50 8.96 9.51 -0.91
C ILE A 50 10.33 10.16 -0.71
N ASN A 51 11.11 10.30 -1.78
CA ASN A 51 12.42 10.94 -1.72
C ASN A 51 12.32 12.43 -1.36
N ARG A 52 11.23 13.09 -1.79
CA ARG A 52 11.03 14.52 -1.54
C ARG A 52 10.63 14.83 -0.09
N ILE A 53 9.70 14.06 0.48
CA ILE A 53 9.13 14.38 1.79
C ILE A 53 9.43 13.36 2.89
N GLY A 54 10.04 12.22 2.53
CA GLY A 54 10.33 11.15 3.47
C GLY A 54 9.21 10.12 3.54
N LYS A 55 9.57 8.88 3.85
CA LYS A 55 8.64 7.75 3.77
C LYS A 55 7.51 7.83 4.79
N THR A 56 7.81 8.21 6.03
CA THR A 56 6.80 8.26 7.09
C THR A 56 5.71 9.28 6.78
N LEU A 57 6.10 10.50 6.39
CA LEU A 57 5.14 11.53 6.03
C LEU A 57 4.34 11.14 4.79
N TYR A 58 5.03 10.58 3.78
CA TYR A 58 4.36 10.10 2.57
C TYR A 58 3.28 9.09 2.91
N LEU A 59 3.59 8.09 3.73
CA LEU A 59 2.63 7.04 4.10
C LEU A 59 1.47 7.59 4.94
N LYS A 60 1.74 8.51 5.86
CA LYS A 60 0.67 9.17 6.62
C LYS A 60 -0.34 9.84 5.71
N ASN A 61 0.14 10.63 4.76
CA ASN A 61 -0.71 11.37 3.83
C ASN A 61 -1.44 10.43 2.87
N LYS A 62 -0.72 9.46 2.31
CA LYS A 62 -1.26 8.52 1.33
C LYS A 62 -2.34 7.65 1.95
N MET A 63 -2.06 7.05 3.10
CA MET A 63 -2.97 6.12 3.73
C MET A 63 -4.21 6.81 4.31
N ALA A 64 -4.06 8.06 4.76
CA ALA A 64 -5.21 8.83 5.25
C ALA A 64 -6.22 9.12 4.14
N SER A 65 -5.78 9.17 2.88
CA SER A 65 -6.63 9.46 1.73
C SER A 65 -7.13 8.21 0.99
N MET A 66 -6.69 7.02 1.38
CA MET A 66 -7.08 5.77 0.73
C MET A 66 -8.54 5.41 0.99
N SER A 67 -9.17 4.70 0.04
CA SER A 67 -10.44 4.04 0.29
C SER A 67 -10.27 3.01 1.40
N SER A 68 -11.36 2.61 2.05
CA SER A 68 -11.31 1.59 3.11
C SER A 68 -10.71 0.28 2.62
N TYR A 69 -11.03 -0.10 1.38
CA TYR A 69 -10.50 -1.33 0.79
C TYR A 69 -9.00 -1.25 0.57
N ALA A 70 -8.53 -0.14 -0.04
CA ALA A 70 -7.10 0.06 -0.28
C ALA A 70 -6.32 0.17 1.03
N LEU A 71 -6.90 0.82 2.04
CA LEU A 71 -6.26 0.93 3.36
C LEU A 71 -6.08 -0.43 4.00
N ARG A 72 -7.11 -1.29 3.94
CA ARG A 72 -7.00 -2.66 4.48
C ARG A 72 -5.92 -3.46 3.77
N LEU A 73 -5.84 -3.34 2.44
CA LEU A 73 -4.80 -4.01 1.66
C LEU A 73 -3.41 -3.55 2.09
N LYS A 74 -3.22 -2.23 2.25
CA LYS A 74 -1.92 -1.68 2.63
C LYS A 74 -1.51 -2.09 4.04
N LEU A 75 -2.45 -2.11 4.99
CA LEU A 75 -2.16 -2.56 6.35
C LEU A 75 -1.83 -4.06 6.40
N ALA A 76 -2.55 -4.88 5.62
CA ALA A 76 -2.25 -6.30 5.52
C ALA A 76 -0.86 -6.54 4.93
N ASP A 77 -0.48 -5.77 3.92
CA ASP A 77 0.86 -5.82 3.32
C ASP A 77 1.94 -5.50 4.35
N ARG A 78 1.72 -4.47 5.17
CA ARG A 78 2.67 -4.10 6.22
C ARG A 78 2.81 -5.20 7.27
N LEU A 79 1.71 -5.84 7.68
CA LEU A 79 1.75 -6.95 8.63
C LEU A 79 2.49 -8.16 8.06
N HIS A 80 2.26 -8.45 6.77
CA HIS A 80 2.96 -9.54 6.09
C HIS A 80 4.47 -9.27 6.05
N ASN A 81 4.86 -8.05 5.72
CA ASN A 81 6.27 -7.66 5.66
C ASN A 81 6.95 -7.78 7.03
N LEU A 82 6.22 -7.48 8.11
CA LEU A 82 6.75 -7.59 9.46
C LEU A 82 7.21 -9.01 9.79
N ASN A 83 6.49 -10.02 9.31
CA ASN A 83 6.85 -11.42 9.54
C ASN A 83 8.19 -11.82 8.93
N SER A 84 8.66 -11.09 7.93
CA SER A 84 9.91 -11.37 7.22
C SER A 84 11.09 -10.55 7.72
N MET A 85 10.86 -9.63 8.65
CA MET A 85 11.89 -8.69 9.10
C MET A 85 12.76 -9.27 10.19
N VAL A 86 14.05 -8.88 10.18
CA VAL A 86 14.92 -9.14 11.32
C VAL A 86 14.51 -8.21 12.47
N GLU A 87 14.77 -8.63 13.70
CA GLU A 87 14.29 -7.97 14.91
C GLU A 87 14.66 -6.48 14.97
N SER A 88 15.89 -6.12 14.58
CA SER A 88 16.34 -4.73 14.63
C SER A 88 15.56 -3.80 13.71
N LYS A 89 15.08 -4.32 12.57
CA LYS A 89 14.25 -3.56 11.63
C LYS A 89 12.78 -3.57 12.05
N ALA A 90 12.34 -4.64 12.71
CA ALA A 90 10.95 -4.80 13.12
C ALA A 90 10.53 -3.69 14.09
N ASP A 91 11.39 -3.31 15.04
CA ASP A 91 11.08 -2.27 16.02
C ASP A 91 10.80 -0.92 15.35
N SER A 92 11.67 -0.50 14.44
CA SER A 92 11.47 0.74 13.68
C SER A 92 10.22 0.68 12.82
N TYR A 93 9.97 -0.46 12.21
CA TYR A 93 8.81 -0.65 11.34
C TYR A 93 7.51 -0.60 12.13
N ILE A 94 7.49 -1.22 13.31
CA ILE A 94 6.33 -1.18 14.22
C ILE A 94 6.06 0.26 14.67
N THR A 95 7.11 0.98 15.08
CA THR A 95 6.99 2.38 15.49
C THR A 95 6.41 3.23 14.36
N GLN A 96 6.92 3.08 13.14
CA GLN A 96 6.41 3.78 11.97
C GLN A 96 4.93 3.44 11.72
N THR A 97 4.57 2.16 11.82
CA THR A 97 3.20 1.71 11.61
C THR A 97 2.25 2.32 12.65
N LEU A 98 2.67 2.37 13.92
CA LEU A 98 1.87 2.98 14.98
C LEU A 98 1.68 4.48 14.76
N GLU A 99 2.71 5.18 14.30
CA GLU A 99 2.59 6.60 13.96
C GLU A 99 1.58 6.82 12.82
N ILE A 100 1.63 5.97 11.80
CA ILE A 100 0.69 6.03 10.67
C ILE A 100 -0.73 5.78 11.15
N ILE A 101 -0.95 4.75 11.96
CA ILE A 101 -2.28 4.41 12.47
C ILE A 101 -2.83 5.55 13.32
N ASN A 102 -2.00 6.14 14.18
CA ASN A 102 -2.41 7.28 14.99
C ASN A 102 -2.83 8.47 14.12
N HIS A 103 -2.06 8.77 13.09
CA HIS A 103 -2.38 9.84 12.15
C HIS A 103 -3.72 9.59 11.45
N ILE A 104 -3.94 8.37 10.98
CA ILE A 104 -5.19 7.97 10.31
C ILE A 104 -6.37 8.12 11.26
N THR A 105 -6.22 7.69 12.51
CA THR A 105 -7.27 7.77 13.52
C THR A 105 -7.69 9.22 13.77
N LEU A 106 -6.73 10.15 13.76
CA LEU A 106 -7.00 11.56 14.01
C LEU A 106 -7.55 12.30 12.78
N ASN A 107 -7.27 11.82 11.58
CA ASN A 107 -7.53 12.54 10.33
C ASN A 107 -8.49 11.85 9.35
N ARG A 108 -9.08 10.73 9.75
CA ARG A 108 -10.03 10.00 8.89
C ARG A 108 -11.45 9.86 9.47
#